data_4ada0f218e0865603f0dab7611d98b7e
#
_entry.id   4ada0f218e0865603f0dab7611d98b7e
#
_cell.length_a   1.000
_cell.length_b   1.000
_cell.length_c   1.000
_cell.angle_alpha   90.00
_cell.angle_beta   90.00
_cell.angle_gamma   90.00
#
_symmetry.space_group_name_H-M   'P 1'
#
loop_
_entity.id
_entity.type
_entity.pdbx_description
1 polymer ?
#
loop_
_entity_poly.entity_id
_entity_poly.type
_entity_poly.pdbx_seq_one_letter_code
_entity_poly.pdbx_strand_id
1 'polypeptide(L)'
;MRRQPKSHQLETRVAVVGAGAVGMTLAARLAQHGVDVALFEAAAEPERIGSRALCMQRETLEIWERLEIGQRVADRGIQWRVGRTYFRGRELFDVTLAGAGTEHFPPFVNISQSDVEELLEARLLQLGVAIHRGHRFTTLTQDDDGVTATFATGAGTATHRFGYLVGADGAHSTVRHAIDMPFPGYTVDDRFLIADIRAELPYSNERHFHFDPPSNPGRQVLIHPQPDGVWRIDWQVPSETDPDAERADGRLDRRIREVVGELTPFEVVWLTAYRFSQRLADAFRDGRVFLAGDAAHVMSPFGARGLNSGAADAENLAWKLAWVLRRGAAGSLLDTYDIERRGAALENLAATDATMRFMAPHGPWRRAWRNLVLRMAPRYAWFRRQIDSGRLAEPTTYPASGPEDPGLPRHGSVAPDLTLPDGGRLRDRLGRDFIVLAPRPVEASLLVTIIGPGTAYGDDRAWLVRPDAYLADSVALGEWRDSDMDSRWTSAGGSPPS
;
A
#
# COMPACT_ATOMS: atom_id res chain seq x y z
N MET A 1 6.90 -30.85 -47.37
CA MET A 1 5.98 -30.07 -46.57
C MET A 1 6.53 -29.90 -45.15
N ARG A 2 7.18 -28.77 -44.88
CA ARG A 2 7.63 -28.41 -43.53
C ARG A 2 6.42 -27.90 -42.79
N ARG A 3 6.00 -28.57 -41.71
CA ARG A 3 4.98 -28.03 -40.79
C ARG A 3 5.54 -26.75 -40.18
N GLN A 4 4.85 -25.61 -40.43
CA GLN A 4 5.05 -24.38 -39.68
C GLN A 4 4.80 -24.69 -38.18
N PRO A 5 5.64 -24.16 -37.26
CA PRO A 5 5.37 -24.29 -35.86
C PRO A 5 4.04 -23.58 -35.58
N LYS A 6 3.16 -24.27 -34.86
CA LYS A 6 1.90 -23.69 -34.36
C LYS A 6 2.28 -22.43 -33.56
N SER A 7 1.67 -21.31 -33.92
CA SER A 7 1.70 -20.12 -33.05
C SER A 7 1.38 -20.55 -31.62
N HIS A 8 2.31 -20.37 -30.68
CA HIS A 8 2.04 -20.57 -29.27
C HIS A 8 0.95 -19.55 -28.90
N GLN A 9 -0.29 -20.01 -28.77
CA GLN A 9 -1.34 -19.23 -28.12
C GLN A 9 -0.82 -18.85 -26.73
N LEU A 10 -0.94 -17.59 -26.35
CA LEU A 10 -0.67 -17.13 -25.00
C LEU A 10 -1.51 -17.96 -24.04
N GLU A 11 -0.87 -18.77 -23.18
CA GLU A 11 -1.58 -19.65 -22.23
C GLU A 11 -2.33 -18.82 -21.18
N THR A 12 -1.80 -17.65 -20.83
CA THR A 12 -2.38 -16.73 -19.84
C THR A 12 -2.02 -15.29 -20.21
N ARG A 13 -2.92 -14.34 -19.94
CA ARG A 13 -2.70 -12.93 -20.32
C ARG A 13 -1.71 -12.20 -19.41
N VAL A 14 -1.76 -12.44 -18.10
CA VAL A 14 -0.88 -11.78 -17.12
C VAL A 14 -0.29 -12.78 -16.14
N ALA A 15 1.04 -12.77 -15.98
CA ALA A 15 1.72 -13.45 -14.87
C ALA A 15 2.01 -12.47 -13.75
N VAL A 16 1.77 -12.88 -12.50
CA VAL A 16 2.19 -12.18 -11.29
C VAL A 16 3.18 -13.06 -10.55
N VAL A 17 4.35 -12.53 -10.23
CA VAL A 17 5.42 -13.23 -9.50
C VAL A 17 5.51 -12.68 -8.09
N GLY A 18 5.25 -13.55 -7.10
CA GLY A 18 5.18 -13.23 -5.68
C GLY A 18 3.74 -13.19 -5.16
N ALA A 19 3.40 -14.13 -4.26
CA ALA A 19 2.07 -14.24 -3.63
C ALA A 19 2.03 -13.61 -2.23
N GLY A 20 2.72 -12.49 -2.02
CA GLY A 20 2.49 -11.63 -0.87
C GLY A 20 1.23 -10.77 -1.05
N ALA A 21 0.88 -9.97 -0.07
CA ALA A 21 -0.35 -9.15 -0.05
C ALA A 21 -0.53 -8.28 -1.32
N VAL A 22 0.57 -7.72 -1.88
CA VAL A 22 0.52 -6.89 -3.10
C VAL A 22 0.21 -7.73 -4.34
N GLY A 23 0.93 -8.84 -4.55
CA GLY A 23 0.71 -9.73 -5.69
C GLY A 23 -0.68 -10.37 -5.66
N MET A 24 -1.14 -10.79 -4.48
CA MET A 24 -2.49 -11.34 -4.31
C MET A 24 -3.58 -10.27 -4.55
N THR A 25 -3.39 -9.04 -4.08
CA THR A 25 -4.30 -7.92 -4.38
C THR A 25 -4.39 -7.68 -5.89
N LEU A 26 -3.24 -7.62 -6.57
CA LEU A 26 -3.18 -7.43 -8.02
C LEU A 26 -3.90 -8.56 -8.77
N ALA A 27 -3.58 -9.81 -8.45
CA ALA A 27 -4.19 -10.98 -9.09
C ALA A 27 -5.70 -11.01 -8.89
N ALA A 28 -6.19 -10.72 -7.67
CA ALA A 28 -7.62 -10.66 -7.37
C ALA A 28 -8.32 -9.53 -8.15
N ARG A 29 -7.72 -8.34 -8.22
CA ARG A 29 -8.27 -7.21 -9.00
C ARG A 29 -8.29 -7.49 -10.49
N LEU A 30 -7.23 -8.08 -11.07
CA LEU A 30 -7.20 -8.52 -12.47
C LEU A 30 -8.33 -9.52 -12.76
N ALA A 31 -8.50 -10.53 -11.90
CA ALA A 31 -9.56 -11.52 -12.04
C ALA A 31 -10.96 -10.89 -11.98
N GLN A 32 -11.21 -9.93 -11.07
CA GLN A 32 -12.48 -9.19 -11.01
C GLN A 32 -12.77 -8.40 -12.29
N HIS A 33 -11.73 -7.90 -12.95
CA HIS A 33 -11.83 -7.26 -14.27
C HIS A 33 -11.92 -8.26 -15.44
N GLY A 34 -11.94 -9.58 -15.12
CA GLY A 34 -12.05 -10.65 -16.11
C GLY A 34 -10.78 -10.89 -16.91
N VAL A 35 -9.62 -10.47 -16.42
CA VAL A 35 -8.31 -10.77 -17.00
C VAL A 35 -7.85 -12.14 -16.51
N ASP A 36 -7.44 -12.98 -17.45
CA ASP A 36 -6.82 -14.27 -17.13
C ASP A 36 -5.42 -14.03 -16.51
N VAL A 37 -5.23 -14.50 -15.28
CA VAL A 37 -4.05 -14.25 -14.45
C VAL A 37 -3.52 -15.55 -13.83
N ALA A 38 -2.20 -15.73 -13.87
CA ALA A 38 -1.50 -16.78 -13.15
C ALA A 38 -0.59 -16.16 -12.07
N LEU A 39 -0.73 -16.62 -10.83
CA LEU A 39 0.04 -16.13 -9.68
C LEU A 39 1.06 -17.20 -9.25
N PHE A 40 2.34 -16.83 -9.26
CA PHE A 40 3.46 -17.72 -8.94
C PHE A 40 4.11 -17.35 -7.62
N GLU A 41 4.44 -18.37 -6.81
CA GLU A 41 5.10 -18.20 -5.52
C GLU A 41 6.27 -19.19 -5.37
N ALA A 42 7.42 -18.67 -4.93
CA ALA A 42 8.62 -19.46 -4.75
C ALA A 42 8.54 -20.45 -3.58
N ALA A 43 7.86 -20.05 -2.48
CA ALA A 43 7.65 -20.89 -1.32
C ALA A 43 6.63 -22.00 -1.64
N ALA A 44 6.89 -23.22 -1.16
CA ALA A 44 5.98 -24.34 -1.29
C ALA A 44 4.77 -24.21 -0.35
N GLU A 45 4.97 -23.61 0.82
CA GLU A 45 3.96 -23.40 1.85
C GLU A 45 3.91 -21.91 2.22
N PRO A 46 2.76 -21.38 2.66
CA PRO A 46 2.65 -20.03 3.14
C PRO A 46 3.38 -19.86 4.48
N GLU A 47 4.18 -18.80 4.61
CA GLU A 47 4.79 -18.43 5.87
C GLU A 47 3.76 -17.63 6.71
N ARG A 48 3.15 -18.28 7.71
CA ARG A 48 2.04 -17.71 8.49
C ARG A 48 2.43 -17.14 9.84
N ILE A 49 3.72 -17.10 10.17
CA ILE A 49 4.21 -16.62 11.46
C ILE A 49 5.07 -15.38 11.26
N GLY A 50 4.65 -14.30 11.91
CA GLY A 50 5.35 -13.03 11.89
C GLY A 50 5.05 -12.17 10.67
N SER A 51 5.10 -10.88 10.86
CA SER A 51 4.71 -9.92 9.84
C SER A 51 5.49 -8.62 10.01
N ARG A 52 6.02 -8.10 8.91
CA ARG A 52 6.68 -6.79 8.92
C ARG A 52 5.66 -5.65 8.91
N ALA A 53 4.64 -5.71 8.07
CA ALA A 53 3.56 -4.74 8.03
C ALA A 53 2.51 -5.08 9.09
N LEU A 54 2.00 -4.03 9.71
CA LEU A 54 1.01 -4.13 10.78
C LEU A 54 -0.15 -3.15 10.57
N CYS A 55 0.14 -1.91 10.17
CA CYS A 55 -0.86 -0.84 10.10
C CYS A 55 -1.43 -0.74 8.68
N MET A 56 -2.71 -1.05 8.51
CA MET A 56 -3.43 -0.91 7.25
C MET A 56 -4.15 0.44 7.23
N GLN A 57 -3.92 1.22 6.19
CA GLN A 57 -4.52 2.53 6.00
C GLN A 57 -5.93 2.42 5.41
N ARG A 58 -6.77 3.44 5.67
CA ARG A 58 -8.13 3.54 5.14
C ARG A 58 -8.21 3.24 3.64
N GLU A 59 -7.38 3.86 2.82
CA GLU A 59 -7.43 3.66 1.36
C GLU A 59 -7.11 2.22 0.95
N THR A 60 -6.26 1.55 1.71
CA THR A 60 -5.99 0.12 1.49
C THR A 60 -7.20 -0.73 1.85
N LEU A 61 -7.91 -0.39 2.94
CA LEU A 61 -9.16 -1.06 3.30
C LEU A 61 -10.24 -0.82 2.24
N GLU A 62 -10.34 0.37 1.67
CA GLU A 62 -11.25 0.67 0.56
C GLU A 62 -10.90 -0.11 -0.72
N ILE A 63 -9.61 -0.30 -1.03
CA ILE A 63 -9.17 -1.18 -2.13
C ILE A 63 -9.59 -2.62 -1.86
N TRP A 64 -9.39 -3.10 -0.65
CA TRP A 64 -9.76 -4.46 -0.26
C TRP A 64 -11.28 -4.63 -0.07
N GLU A 65 -12.03 -3.56 0.20
CA GLU A 65 -13.49 -3.62 0.20
C GLU A 65 -14.05 -3.91 -1.19
N ARG A 66 -13.44 -3.38 -2.24
CA ARG A 66 -13.77 -3.78 -3.63
C ARG A 66 -13.47 -5.26 -3.91
N LEU A 67 -12.61 -5.90 -3.11
CA LEU A 67 -12.38 -7.33 -3.09
C LEU A 67 -13.31 -8.07 -2.10
N GLU A 68 -14.24 -7.39 -1.44
CA GLU A 68 -15.17 -7.93 -0.42
C GLU A 68 -14.45 -8.47 0.83
N ILE A 69 -13.27 -7.93 1.14
CA ILE A 69 -12.50 -8.30 2.35
C ILE A 69 -12.14 -7.12 3.25
N GLY A 70 -12.36 -5.86 2.82
CA GLY A 70 -11.98 -4.67 3.60
C GLY A 70 -12.63 -4.62 4.97
N GLN A 71 -13.96 -4.83 5.03
CA GLN A 71 -14.70 -4.90 6.30
C GLN A 71 -14.21 -6.06 7.18
N ARG A 72 -13.93 -7.22 6.59
CA ARG A 72 -13.41 -8.40 7.33
C ARG A 72 -12.02 -8.12 7.94
N VAL A 73 -11.17 -7.38 7.24
CA VAL A 73 -9.87 -6.92 7.76
C VAL A 73 -10.08 -5.93 8.92
N ALA A 74 -11.02 -4.98 8.77
CA ALA A 74 -11.32 -4.00 9.81
C ALA A 74 -11.93 -4.63 11.07
N ASP A 75 -12.79 -5.64 10.91
CA ASP A 75 -13.43 -6.35 12.01
C ASP A 75 -12.47 -7.28 12.77
N ARG A 76 -11.52 -7.91 12.04
CA ARG A 76 -10.51 -8.81 12.65
C ARG A 76 -9.37 -8.01 13.30
N GLY A 77 -9.09 -6.81 12.79
CA GLY A 77 -8.00 -5.96 13.27
C GLY A 77 -8.37 -5.08 14.46
N ILE A 78 -7.35 -4.45 15.06
CA ILE A 78 -7.53 -3.44 16.09
C ILE A 78 -7.62 -2.06 15.46
N GLN A 79 -8.77 -1.43 15.59
CA GLN A 79 -8.97 -0.04 15.19
C GLN A 79 -8.38 0.88 16.27
N TRP A 80 -7.42 1.71 15.91
CA TRP A 80 -6.88 2.70 16.83
C TRP A 80 -6.97 4.11 16.25
N ARG A 81 -7.21 5.09 17.12
CA ARG A 81 -7.36 6.50 16.75
C ARG A 81 -6.42 7.41 17.52
N VAL A 82 -5.85 6.92 18.61
CA VAL A 82 -4.99 7.73 19.49
C VAL A 82 -3.56 7.21 19.44
N GLY A 83 -2.64 8.09 19.11
CA GLY A 83 -1.22 7.87 19.23
C GLY A 83 -0.65 8.72 20.37
N ARG A 84 -0.06 8.09 21.39
CA ARG A 84 0.59 8.79 22.49
C ARG A 84 2.09 8.91 22.25
N THR A 85 2.61 10.08 22.53
CA THR A 85 4.05 10.36 22.40
C THR A 85 4.66 10.65 23.74
N TYR A 86 5.76 9.95 24.05
CA TYR A 86 6.49 10.07 25.32
C TYR A 86 7.94 10.52 25.07
N PHE A 87 8.50 11.27 26.01
CA PHE A 87 9.92 11.62 26.03
C PHE A 87 10.49 11.40 27.44
N ARG A 88 11.50 10.54 27.53
CA ARG A 88 12.13 10.18 28.81
C ARG A 88 11.16 9.71 29.88
N GLY A 89 10.21 8.86 29.47
CA GLY A 89 9.18 8.31 30.34
C GLY A 89 8.02 9.23 30.69
N ARG A 90 8.01 10.49 30.19
CA ARG A 90 6.90 11.43 30.42
C ARG A 90 6.06 11.57 29.16
N GLU A 91 4.75 11.49 29.30
CA GLU A 91 3.83 11.80 28.21
C GLU A 91 3.97 13.27 27.81
N LEU A 92 4.09 13.52 26.50
CA LEU A 92 4.20 14.87 25.92
C LEU A 92 2.85 15.35 25.40
N PHE A 93 2.23 14.54 24.58
CA PHE A 93 0.94 14.80 23.94
C PHE A 93 0.39 13.52 23.34
N ASP A 94 -0.88 13.51 23.09
CA ASP A 94 -1.59 12.56 22.24
C ASP A 94 -1.94 13.22 20.89
N VAL A 95 -2.05 12.39 19.87
CA VAL A 95 -2.60 12.75 18.57
C VAL A 95 -3.80 11.87 18.33
N THR A 96 -4.96 12.50 18.31
CA THR A 96 -6.20 11.85 17.89
C THR A 96 -6.33 12.03 16.37
N LEU A 97 -6.28 10.93 15.65
CA LEU A 97 -6.50 10.92 14.20
C LEU A 97 -7.98 11.21 13.96
N ALA A 98 -8.27 12.43 13.55
CA ALA A 98 -9.63 12.84 13.22
C ALA A 98 -10.04 12.18 11.90
N GLY A 99 -11.10 11.39 11.93
CA GLY A 99 -11.90 11.15 10.74
C GLY A 99 -12.88 12.33 10.60
N ALA A 100 -13.22 12.72 9.38
CA ALA A 100 -14.26 13.72 9.14
C ALA A 100 -15.66 13.26 9.62
N GLY A 101 -15.74 12.06 10.19
CA GLY A 101 -16.97 11.47 10.76
C GLY A 101 -17.90 10.84 9.72
N THR A 102 -17.57 11.00 8.43
CA THR A 102 -18.33 10.45 7.31
C THR A 102 -17.65 9.24 6.65
N GLU A 103 -16.42 8.96 7.06
CA GLU A 103 -15.64 7.86 6.47
C GLU A 103 -16.07 6.51 7.04
N HIS A 104 -16.17 5.53 6.15
CA HIS A 104 -16.55 4.15 6.47
C HIS A 104 -15.48 3.45 7.31
N PHE A 105 -14.21 3.52 6.89
CA PHE A 105 -13.11 2.92 7.60
C PHE A 105 -12.36 3.90 8.51
N PRO A 106 -11.79 3.41 9.62
CA PRO A 106 -10.90 4.23 10.45
C PRO A 106 -9.62 4.57 9.70
N PRO A 107 -8.85 5.58 10.14
CA PRO A 107 -7.59 5.95 9.52
C PRO A 107 -6.58 4.80 9.47
N PHE A 108 -6.55 3.98 10.52
CA PHE A 108 -5.68 2.81 10.65
C PHE A 108 -6.36 1.64 11.33
N VAL A 109 -6.01 0.44 10.84
CA VAL A 109 -6.32 -0.85 11.47
C VAL A 109 -5.01 -1.61 11.65
N ASN A 110 -4.73 -2.06 12.86
CA ASN A 110 -3.61 -2.95 13.13
C ASN A 110 -4.05 -4.41 12.99
N ILE A 111 -3.43 -5.08 12.07
CA ILE A 111 -3.62 -6.52 11.82
C ILE A 111 -2.35 -7.08 11.21
N SER A 112 -2.00 -8.32 11.55
CA SER A 112 -0.86 -8.98 10.95
C SER A 112 -1.01 -9.10 9.42
N GLN A 113 0.07 -8.88 8.68
CA GLN A 113 0.10 -9.10 7.23
C GLN A 113 -0.28 -10.55 6.87
N SER A 114 0.11 -11.53 7.67
CA SER A 114 -0.25 -12.94 7.47
C SER A 114 -1.76 -13.18 7.55
N ASP A 115 -2.47 -12.48 8.43
CA ASP A 115 -3.94 -12.54 8.51
C ASP A 115 -4.62 -11.93 7.28
N VAL A 116 -4.06 -10.82 6.78
CA VAL A 116 -4.52 -10.21 5.52
C VAL A 116 -4.27 -11.13 4.34
N GLU A 117 -3.10 -11.76 4.28
CA GLU A 117 -2.74 -12.72 3.22
C GLU A 117 -3.67 -13.94 3.23
N GLU A 118 -4.09 -14.42 4.40
CA GLU A 118 -5.10 -15.48 4.52
C GLU A 118 -6.44 -15.06 3.90
N LEU A 119 -6.92 -13.85 4.18
CA LEU A 119 -8.16 -13.33 3.62
C LEU A 119 -8.06 -13.14 2.10
N LEU A 120 -6.91 -12.65 1.60
CA LEU A 120 -6.65 -12.50 0.17
C LEU A 120 -6.57 -13.86 -0.55
N GLU A 121 -5.91 -14.86 0.04
CA GLU A 121 -5.84 -16.22 -0.50
C GLU A 121 -7.23 -16.85 -0.61
N ALA A 122 -8.07 -16.71 0.43
CA ALA A 122 -9.45 -17.17 0.41
C ALA A 122 -10.27 -16.46 -0.69
N ARG A 123 -10.02 -15.16 -0.92
CA ARG A 123 -10.70 -14.41 -1.97
C ARG A 123 -10.25 -14.84 -3.37
N LEU A 124 -8.96 -15.07 -3.59
CA LEU A 124 -8.43 -15.61 -4.84
C LEU A 124 -9.08 -16.93 -5.21
N LEU A 125 -9.22 -17.83 -4.24
CA LEU A 125 -9.90 -19.12 -4.44
C LEU A 125 -11.35 -18.93 -4.91
N GLN A 126 -12.10 -18.00 -4.30
CA GLN A 126 -13.47 -17.67 -4.73
C GLN A 126 -13.52 -17.08 -6.14
N LEU A 127 -12.50 -16.35 -6.56
CA LEU A 127 -12.37 -15.79 -7.90
C LEU A 127 -11.82 -16.80 -8.93
N GLY A 128 -11.52 -18.04 -8.50
CA GLY A 128 -10.99 -19.08 -9.38
C GLY A 128 -9.52 -18.90 -9.74
N VAL A 129 -8.77 -18.08 -9.02
CA VAL A 129 -7.33 -17.87 -9.24
C VAL A 129 -6.51 -18.79 -8.36
N ALA A 130 -5.72 -19.67 -8.98
CA ALA A 130 -4.81 -20.56 -8.27
C ALA A 130 -3.47 -19.89 -8.00
N ILE A 131 -2.88 -20.16 -6.83
CA ILE A 131 -1.50 -19.80 -6.52
C ILE A 131 -0.60 -21.00 -6.88
N HIS A 132 0.28 -20.81 -7.85
CA HIS A 132 1.30 -21.80 -8.24
C HIS A 132 2.48 -21.74 -7.27
N ARG A 133 2.37 -22.43 -6.15
CA ARG A 133 3.41 -22.50 -5.11
C ARG A 133 4.56 -23.42 -5.55
N GLY A 134 5.74 -23.22 -4.98
CA GLY A 134 6.97 -23.94 -5.34
C GLY A 134 7.50 -23.61 -6.74
N HIS A 135 7.06 -22.50 -7.33
CA HIS A 135 7.50 -22.01 -8.63
C HIS A 135 8.39 -20.76 -8.43
N ARG A 136 9.68 -20.98 -8.34
CA ARG A 136 10.66 -19.91 -8.19
C ARG A 136 11.03 -19.33 -9.55
N PHE A 137 10.64 -18.08 -9.79
CA PHE A 137 11.04 -17.35 -10.98
C PHE A 137 12.57 -17.28 -11.10
N THR A 138 13.12 -17.48 -12.30
CA THR A 138 14.56 -17.50 -12.55
C THR A 138 15.01 -16.51 -13.63
N THR A 139 14.29 -16.43 -14.73
CA THR A 139 14.65 -15.55 -15.85
C THR A 139 13.46 -15.27 -16.75
N LEU A 140 13.59 -14.25 -17.59
CA LEU A 140 12.63 -13.94 -18.65
C LEU A 140 13.33 -13.48 -19.93
N THR A 141 12.56 -13.53 -21.02
CA THR A 141 12.80 -12.78 -22.25
C THR A 141 11.49 -12.14 -22.70
N GLN A 142 11.55 -11.00 -23.36
CA GLN A 142 10.35 -10.33 -23.89
C GLN A 142 10.56 -9.92 -25.34
N ASP A 143 9.45 -9.83 -26.08
CA ASP A 143 9.35 -9.30 -27.44
C ASP A 143 8.07 -8.44 -27.57
N ASP A 144 7.74 -7.99 -28.79
CA ASP A 144 6.58 -7.14 -29.05
C ASP A 144 5.25 -7.83 -28.71
N ASP A 145 5.18 -9.16 -28.68
CA ASP A 145 3.97 -9.94 -28.48
C ASP A 145 3.79 -10.48 -27.05
N GLY A 146 4.87 -10.60 -26.26
CA GLY A 146 4.74 -11.16 -24.91
C GLY A 146 6.06 -11.33 -24.16
N VAL A 147 5.93 -11.96 -22.98
CA VAL A 147 7.02 -12.30 -22.06
C VAL A 147 7.09 -13.81 -21.90
N THR A 148 8.25 -14.39 -22.12
CA THR A 148 8.53 -15.79 -21.81
C THR A 148 9.27 -15.86 -20.49
N ALA A 149 8.64 -16.45 -19.46
CA ALA A 149 9.20 -16.57 -18.13
C ALA A 149 9.52 -18.03 -17.79
N THR A 150 10.62 -18.23 -17.07
CA THR A 150 11.12 -19.54 -16.66
C THR A 150 11.12 -19.63 -15.13
N PHE A 151 10.65 -20.76 -14.61
CA PHE A 151 10.52 -21.06 -13.21
C PHE A 151 11.25 -22.36 -12.86
N ALA A 152 11.99 -22.35 -11.75
CA ALA A 152 12.47 -23.58 -11.13
C ALA A 152 11.35 -24.16 -10.24
N THR A 153 11.09 -25.47 -10.39
CA THR A 153 10.09 -26.21 -9.63
C THR A 153 10.69 -27.47 -9.03
N GLY A 154 9.99 -28.15 -8.12
CA GLY A 154 10.43 -29.43 -7.58
C GLY A 154 10.58 -30.54 -8.64
N ALA A 155 9.93 -30.39 -9.81
CA ALA A 155 10.01 -31.33 -10.93
C ALA A 155 11.04 -30.92 -12.00
N GLY A 156 11.75 -29.80 -11.84
CA GLY A 156 12.69 -29.23 -12.81
C GLY A 156 12.33 -27.82 -13.23
N THR A 157 12.48 -27.49 -14.49
CA THR A 157 12.24 -26.16 -15.04
C THR A 157 10.93 -26.13 -15.82
N ALA A 158 10.10 -25.12 -15.57
CA ALA A 158 8.87 -24.82 -16.32
C ALA A 158 9.03 -23.48 -17.04
N THR A 159 8.63 -23.40 -18.31
CA THR A 159 8.68 -22.18 -19.12
C THR A 159 7.31 -21.91 -19.71
N HIS A 160 6.81 -20.68 -19.53
CA HIS A 160 5.49 -20.24 -19.97
C HIS A 160 5.58 -18.90 -20.68
N ARG A 161 4.61 -18.62 -21.58
CA ARG A 161 4.51 -17.36 -22.30
C ARG A 161 3.25 -16.60 -21.89
N PHE A 162 3.41 -15.31 -21.58
CA PHE A 162 2.38 -14.42 -21.10
C PHE A 162 2.31 -13.14 -21.94
N GLY A 163 1.18 -12.44 -21.92
CA GLY A 163 1.05 -11.13 -22.52
C GLY A 163 1.84 -10.05 -21.76
N TYR A 164 1.78 -10.12 -20.42
CA TYR A 164 2.51 -9.23 -19.50
C TYR A 164 2.97 -10.01 -18.27
N LEU A 165 4.01 -9.49 -17.60
CA LEU A 165 4.52 -10.03 -16.35
C LEU A 165 4.67 -8.91 -15.31
N VAL A 166 4.24 -9.18 -14.07
CA VAL A 166 4.39 -8.24 -12.95
C VAL A 166 5.22 -8.88 -11.85
N GLY A 167 6.35 -8.26 -11.51
CA GLY A 167 7.16 -8.60 -10.33
C GLY A 167 6.58 -7.94 -9.09
N ALA A 168 6.04 -8.75 -8.17
CA ALA A 168 5.62 -8.41 -6.82
C ALA A 168 6.38 -9.28 -5.78
N ASP A 169 7.62 -9.65 -6.11
CA ASP A 169 8.48 -10.62 -5.44
C ASP A 169 9.41 -9.99 -4.39
N GLY A 170 9.02 -8.82 -3.88
CA GLY A 170 9.60 -8.20 -2.71
C GLY A 170 10.92 -7.46 -2.94
N ALA A 171 11.54 -7.00 -1.86
CA ALA A 171 12.72 -6.13 -1.88
C ALA A 171 13.94 -6.71 -2.63
N HIS A 172 14.06 -8.04 -2.66
CA HIS A 172 15.11 -8.78 -3.38
C HIS A 172 14.65 -9.30 -4.75
N SER A 173 13.72 -8.61 -5.39
CA SER A 173 13.04 -9.00 -6.62
C SER A 173 13.98 -9.57 -7.66
N THR A 174 13.75 -10.84 -8.02
CA THR A 174 14.43 -11.51 -9.11
C THR A 174 13.93 -10.98 -10.47
N VAL A 175 12.65 -10.60 -10.54
CA VAL A 175 12.07 -9.99 -11.76
C VAL A 175 12.78 -8.66 -12.07
N ARG A 176 12.95 -7.78 -11.07
CA ARG A 176 13.68 -6.52 -11.24
C ARG A 176 15.11 -6.74 -11.75
N HIS A 177 15.83 -7.72 -11.17
CA HIS A 177 17.17 -8.06 -11.62
C HIS A 177 17.18 -8.63 -13.05
N ALA A 178 16.18 -9.42 -13.43
CA ALA A 178 16.11 -10.03 -14.76
C ALA A 178 15.87 -9.02 -15.90
N ILE A 179 15.40 -7.81 -15.59
CA ILE A 179 15.27 -6.69 -16.53
C ILE A 179 16.35 -5.61 -16.30
N ASP A 180 17.41 -5.93 -15.56
CA ASP A 180 18.52 -5.02 -15.23
C ASP A 180 18.06 -3.65 -14.69
N MET A 181 16.91 -3.59 -13.99
CA MET A 181 16.33 -2.35 -13.48
C MET A 181 17.11 -1.85 -12.25
N PRO A 182 17.75 -0.67 -12.32
CA PRO A 182 18.48 -0.11 -11.18
C PRO A 182 17.55 0.15 -9.98
N PHE A 183 18.12 -0.01 -8.77
CA PHE A 183 17.39 0.17 -7.52
C PHE A 183 18.19 1.02 -6.53
N PRO A 184 18.44 2.30 -6.87
CA PRO A 184 19.23 3.20 -6.02
C PRO A 184 18.54 3.48 -4.69
N GLY A 185 19.35 3.85 -3.70
CA GLY A 185 18.89 4.18 -2.37
C GLY A 185 19.93 3.86 -1.31
N TYR A 186 19.50 3.81 -0.07
CA TYR A 186 20.38 3.55 1.07
C TYR A 186 19.72 2.64 2.11
N THR A 187 20.55 2.08 2.98
CA THR A 187 20.11 1.29 4.16
C THR A 187 20.61 2.01 5.40
N VAL A 188 19.76 2.10 6.42
CA VAL A 188 20.09 2.71 7.70
C VAL A 188 20.93 1.75 8.54
N ASP A 189 21.93 2.26 9.25
CA ASP A 189 22.83 1.43 10.07
C ASP A 189 22.12 0.82 11.27
N ASP A 190 21.27 1.57 11.97
CA ASP A 190 20.52 1.07 13.12
C ASP A 190 19.54 -0.03 12.70
N ARG A 191 19.35 -1.01 13.59
CA ARG A 191 18.32 -2.04 13.47
C ARG A 191 17.11 -1.72 14.33
N PHE A 192 16.01 -2.36 14.01
CA PHE A 192 14.89 -2.48 14.92
C PHE A 192 14.71 -3.95 15.29
N LEU A 193 14.80 -4.22 16.58
CA LEU A 193 14.42 -5.49 17.17
C LEU A 193 12.91 -5.45 17.36
N ILE A 194 12.21 -6.38 16.75
CA ILE A 194 10.75 -6.44 16.72
C ILE A 194 10.34 -7.73 17.44
N ALA A 195 9.54 -7.60 18.51
CA ALA A 195 8.93 -8.72 19.18
C ALA A 195 7.41 -8.57 19.20
N ASP A 196 6.71 -9.60 18.76
CA ASP A 196 5.28 -9.78 19.02
C ASP A 196 5.16 -10.65 20.29
N ILE A 197 4.50 -10.10 21.31
CA ILE A 197 4.27 -10.78 22.57
C ILE A 197 2.78 -10.89 22.86
N ARG A 198 2.34 -11.98 23.44
CA ARG A 198 1.00 -12.10 24.02
C ARG A 198 1.08 -11.73 25.50
N ALA A 199 0.34 -10.71 25.91
CA ALA A 199 0.30 -10.24 27.28
C ALA A 199 -0.98 -9.42 27.54
N GLU A 200 -1.46 -9.42 28.78
CA GLU A 200 -2.48 -8.51 29.25
C GLU A 200 -1.82 -7.20 29.72
N LEU A 201 -1.93 -6.13 28.92
CA LEU A 201 -1.36 -4.84 29.26
C LEU A 201 -2.47 -3.85 29.66
N PRO A 202 -2.18 -2.93 30.59
CA PRO A 202 -3.14 -1.91 31.03
C PRO A 202 -3.31 -0.77 30.03
N TYR A 203 -3.01 -1.01 28.76
CA TYR A 203 -3.13 -0.03 27.69
C TYR A 203 -4.46 -0.20 26.95
N SER A 204 -5.06 0.91 26.54
CA SER A 204 -6.14 0.93 25.58
C SER A 204 -5.61 0.56 24.17
N ASN A 205 -6.51 0.42 23.19
CA ASN A 205 -6.16 0.23 21.79
C ASN A 205 -5.52 1.49 21.20
N GLU A 206 -4.34 1.85 21.67
CA GLU A 206 -3.60 3.06 21.34
C GLU A 206 -2.17 2.70 20.92
N ARG A 207 -1.58 3.50 20.04
CA ARG A 207 -0.16 3.39 19.71
C ARG A 207 0.66 4.21 20.70
N HIS A 208 1.71 3.64 21.28
CA HIS A 208 2.64 4.33 22.15
C HIS A 208 4.01 4.51 21.48
N PHE A 209 4.48 5.73 21.43
CA PHE A 209 5.77 6.10 20.86
C PHE A 209 6.67 6.73 21.91
N HIS A 210 7.76 6.06 22.27
CA HIS A 210 8.68 6.49 23.30
C HIS A 210 10.01 6.97 22.71
N PHE A 211 10.32 8.25 22.88
CA PHE A 211 11.61 8.84 22.55
C PHE A 211 12.52 8.83 23.79
N ASP A 212 13.75 8.34 23.64
CA ASP A 212 14.77 8.33 24.69
C ASP A 212 14.22 7.81 26.04
N PRO A 213 13.48 6.65 26.06
CA PRO A 213 12.98 6.12 27.33
C PRO A 213 14.14 5.63 28.20
N PRO A 214 13.99 5.58 29.55
CA PRO A 214 15.01 5.04 30.44
C PRO A 214 15.45 3.61 30.09
N SER A 215 14.53 2.80 29.56
CA SER A 215 14.76 1.43 29.11
C SER A 215 15.58 1.31 27.81
N ASN A 216 15.65 2.36 27.00
CA ASN A 216 16.40 2.38 25.72
C ASN A 216 17.03 3.75 25.48
N PRO A 217 18.04 4.18 26.27
CA PRO A 217 18.56 5.53 26.26
C PRO A 217 19.12 5.94 24.89
N GLY A 218 18.77 7.15 24.44
CA GLY A 218 19.20 7.73 23.17
C GLY A 218 18.46 7.19 21.95
N ARG A 219 17.62 6.19 22.10
CA ARG A 219 16.88 5.46 21.05
C ARG A 219 15.38 5.52 21.27
N GLN A 220 14.65 4.70 20.53
CA GLN A 220 13.19 4.72 20.50
C GLN A 220 12.63 3.34 20.83
N VAL A 221 11.38 3.36 21.35
CA VAL A 221 10.55 2.16 21.52
C VAL A 221 9.14 2.49 21.04
N LEU A 222 8.57 1.64 20.20
CA LEU A 222 7.19 1.71 19.75
C LEU A 222 6.43 0.52 20.30
N ILE A 223 5.17 0.74 20.66
CA ILE A 223 4.27 -0.31 21.15
C ILE A 223 2.96 -0.18 20.37
N HIS A 224 2.55 -1.28 19.76
CA HIS A 224 1.35 -1.37 18.95
C HIS A 224 0.44 -2.49 19.43
N PRO A 225 -0.86 -2.26 19.63
CA PRO A 225 -1.81 -3.34 19.86
C PRO A 225 -2.06 -4.13 18.58
N GLN A 226 -2.22 -5.44 18.72
CA GLN A 226 -2.66 -6.37 17.69
C GLN A 226 -3.84 -7.20 18.21
N PRO A 227 -4.59 -7.90 17.34
CA PRO A 227 -5.64 -8.82 17.76
C PRO A 227 -5.15 -9.88 18.76
N ASP A 228 -6.08 -10.52 19.46
CA ASP A 228 -5.87 -11.68 20.34
C ASP A 228 -4.89 -11.46 21.49
N GLY A 229 -4.86 -10.22 22.03
CA GLY A 229 -3.99 -9.87 23.14
C GLY A 229 -2.50 -9.84 22.79
N VAL A 230 -2.19 -9.74 21.51
CA VAL A 230 -0.81 -9.61 21.02
C VAL A 230 -0.42 -8.14 20.99
N TRP A 231 0.82 -7.85 21.37
CA TRP A 231 1.43 -6.54 21.33
C TRP A 231 2.75 -6.60 20.58
N ARG A 232 2.92 -5.72 19.61
CA ARG A 232 4.20 -5.52 18.94
C ARG A 232 5.00 -4.47 19.67
N ILE A 233 6.24 -4.80 19.98
CA ILE A 233 7.20 -3.87 20.55
C ILE A 233 8.41 -3.79 19.61
N ASP A 234 8.71 -2.58 19.15
CA ASP A 234 9.81 -2.30 18.24
C ASP A 234 10.87 -1.46 18.99
N TRP A 235 12.03 -2.02 19.26
CA TRP A 235 13.18 -1.29 19.83
C TRP A 235 14.16 -0.90 18.75
N GLN A 236 14.51 0.37 18.65
CA GLN A 236 15.68 0.78 17.91
C GLN A 236 16.92 0.28 18.65
N VAL A 237 17.79 -0.48 18.00
CA VAL A 237 18.96 -1.13 18.59
C VAL A 237 20.20 -0.92 17.73
N PRO A 238 21.42 -1.12 18.28
CA PRO A 238 22.66 -1.11 17.51
C PRO A 238 22.65 -2.11 16.35
N SER A 239 23.45 -1.84 15.32
CA SER A 239 23.53 -2.65 14.09
C SER A 239 23.96 -4.09 14.32
N GLU A 240 24.75 -4.34 15.36
CA GLU A 240 25.30 -5.64 15.76
C GLU A 240 24.33 -6.49 16.60
N THR A 241 23.16 -5.96 16.97
CA THR A 241 22.19 -6.69 17.80
C THR A 241 21.69 -7.95 17.09
N ASP A 242 21.88 -9.09 17.72
CA ASP A 242 21.42 -10.39 17.24
C ASP A 242 20.21 -10.84 18.08
N PRO A 243 19.02 -11.05 17.47
CA PRO A 243 17.81 -11.49 18.17
C PRO A 243 17.97 -12.81 18.92
N ASP A 244 18.68 -13.79 18.31
CA ASP A 244 18.86 -15.11 18.91
C ASP A 244 19.78 -15.04 20.11
N ALA A 245 20.84 -14.24 20.04
CA ALA A 245 21.72 -13.98 21.19
C ALA A 245 20.97 -13.25 22.30
N GLU A 246 20.14 -12.22 22.01
CA GLU A 246 19.35 -11.52 23.03
C GLU A 246 18.32 -12.42 23.70
N ARG A 247 17.75 -13.39 22.97
CA ARG A 247 16.87 -14.40 23.53
C ARG A 247 17.63 -15.37 24.45
N ALA A 248 18.79 -15.85 23.99
CA ALA A 248 19.58 -16.87 24.72
C ALA A 248 20.17 -16.35 26.02
N ASP A 249 20.59 -15.09 26.11
CA ASP A 249 21.24 -14.49 27.27
C ASP A 249 20.30 -13.71 28.22
N GLY A 250 19.00 -13.73 27.95
CA GLY A 250 17.95 -13.10 28.76
C GLY A 250 17.83 -11.58 28.60
N ARG A 251 18.55 -10.95 27.66
CA ARG A 251 18.39 -9.51 27.34
C ARG A 251 17.03 -9.21 26.80
N LEU A 252 16.49 -10.08 25.94
CA LEU A 252 15.14 -9.92 25.37
C LEU A 252 14.08 -9.92 26.50
N ASP A 253 14.12 -10.87 27.42
CA ASP A 253 13.20 -10.93 28.57
C ASP A 253 13.23 -9.64 29.39
N ARG A 254 14.42 -9.14 29.68
CA ARG A 254 14.62 -7.88 30.40
C ARG A 254 14.02 -6.69 29.64
N ARG A 255 14.27 -6.56 28.32
CA ARG A 255 13.68 -5.50 27.49
C ARG A 255 12.14 -5.53 27.49
N ILE A 256 11.58 -6.74 27.42
CA ILE A 256 10.12 -6.90 27.46
C ILE A 256 9.60 -6.48 28.83
N ARG A 257 10.20 -6.95 29.96
CA ARG A 257 9.77 -6.58 31.32
C ARG A 257 9.87 -5.08 31.60
N GLU A 258 10.85 -4.39 31.04
CA GLU A 258 10.96 -2.93 31.14
C GLU A 258 9.78 -2.19 30.48
N VAL A 259 9.08 -2.84 29.55
CA VAL A 259 7.89 -2.29 28.88
C VAL A 259 6.60 -2.74 29.56
N VAL A 260 6.47 -4.03 29.86
CA VAL A 260 5.23 -4.63 30.36
C VAL A 260 5.12 -4.67 31.87
N GLY A 261 6.25 -4.49 32.59
CA GLY A 261 6.36 -4.62 34.04
C GLY A 261 6.89 -5.99 34.48
N GLU A 262 7.59 -6.00 35.64
CA GLU A 262 8.30 -7.17 36.14
C GLU A 262 7.42 -8.40 36.41
N LEU A 263 6.18 -8.18 36.84
CA LEU A 263 5.26 -9.24 37.24
C LEU A 263 4.25 -9.65 36.13
N THR A 264 4.22 -8.97 35.00
CA THR A 264 3.29 -9.27 33.91
C THR A 264 3.76 -10.54 33.18
N PRO A 265 2.93 -11.59 33.13
CA PRO A 265 3.24 -12.77 32.32
C PRO A 265 3.14 -12.43 30.84
N PHE A 266 4.05 -12.96 30.05
CA PHE A 266 4.02 -12.80 28.58
C PHE A 266 4.56 -14.06 27.89
N GLU A 267 4.17 -14.20 26.62
CA GLU A 267 4.67 -15.20 25.67
C GLU A 267 5.23 -14.50 24.45
N VAL A 268 6.45 -14.84 24.02
CA VAL A 268 7.03 -14.33 22.77
C VAL A 268 6.46 -15.13 21.60
N VAL A 269 5.60 -14.51 20.81
CA VAL A 269 4.96 -15.11 19.64
C VAL A 269 5.90 -15.06 18.43
N TRP A 270 6.61 -13.95 18.24
CA TRP A 270 7.53 -13.76 17.13
C TRP A 270 8.67 -12.79 17.49
N LEU A 271 9.83 -13.02 16.87
CA LEU A 271 11.00 -12.18 17.09
C LEU A 271 11.80 -12.06 15.79
N THR A 272 12.20 -10.83 15.45
CA THR A 272 13.09 -10.55 14.32
C THR A 272 13.90 -9.28 14.55
N ALA A 273 14.97 -9.10 13.78
CA ALA A 273 15.65 -7.82 13.67
C ALA A 273 15.71 -7.38 12.21
N TYR A 274 15.33 -6.15 11.96
CA TYR A 274 15.20 -5.60 10.62
C TYR A 274 15.99 -4.31 10.44
N ARG A 275 16.66 -4.17 9.28
CA ARG A 275 17.27 -2.91 8.84
C ARG A 275 16.35 -2.20 7.88
N PHE A 276 16.18 -0.91 8.09
CA PHE A 276 15.37 -0.09 7.19
C PHE A 276 16.17 0.32 5.96
N SER A 277 15.56 0.15 4.81
CA SER A 277 16.08 0.61 3.54
C SER A 277 15.10 1.57 2.91
N GLN A 278 15.65 2.52 2.16
CA GLN A 278 14.88 3.38 1.26
C GLN A 278 15.48 3.25 -0.13
N ARG A 279 14.71 2.66 -1.04
CA ARG A 279 15.12 2.38 -2.42
C ARG A 279 13.95 2.60 -3.36
N LEU A 280 14.26 3.03 -4.58
CA LEU A 280 13.28 3.24 -5.63
C LEU A 280 13.85 2.75 -6.95
N ALA A 281 13.07 1.96 -7.69
CA ALA A 281 13.43 1.58 -9.04
C ALA A 281 13.42 2.81 -9.98
N ASP A 282 14.34 2.83 -10.94
CA ASP A 282 14.44 3.94 -11.90
C ASP A 282 13.20 4.04 -12.78
N ALA A 283 12.51 2.90 -13.02
CA ALA A 283 11.21 2.83 -13.64
C ALA A 283 10.41 1.65 -13.07
N PHE A 284 9.07 1.72 -13.13
CA PHE A 284 8.17 0.65 -12.70
C PHE A 284 7.69 -0.21 -13.87
N ARG A 285 8.15 0.12 -15.08
CA ARG A 285 7.85 -0.59 -16.32
C ARG A 285 9.09 -0.70 -17.19
N ASP A 286 9.27 -1.89 -17.78
CA ASP A 286 10.16 -2.12 -18.93
C ASP A 286 9.43 -2.98 -19.97
N GLY A 287 9.02 -2.36 -21.07
CA GLY A 287 8.24 -3.03 -22.11
C GLY A 287 6.94 -3.63 -21.58
N ARG A 288 6.89 -4.97 -21.47
CA ARG A 288 5.76 -5.76 -20.99
C ARG A 288 5.93 -6.25 -19.55
N VAL A 289 7.01 -5.87 -18.89
CA VAL A 289 7.30 -6.23 -17.51
C VAL A 289 7.07 -5.03 -16.60
N PHE A 290 6.38 -5.27 -15.48
CA PHE A 290 6.07 -4.26 -14.46
C PHE A 290 6.61 -4.67 -13.10
N LEU A 291 6.83 -3.69 -12.24
CA LEU A 291 7.21 -3.89 -10.84
C LEU A 291 6.15 -3.25 -9.92
N ALA A 292 5.80 -3.91 -8.82
CA ALA A 292 4.84 -3.41 -7.84
C ALA A 292 5.29 -3.72 -6.40
N GLY A 293 4.93 -2.86 -5.45
CA GLY A 293 5.29 -3.00 -4.04
C GLY A 293 6.81 -2.95 -3.82
N ASP A 294 7.32 -3.77 -2.91
CA ASP A 294 8.74 -3.77 -2.53
C ASP A 294 9.70 -4.14 -3.69
N ALA A 295 9.19 -4.75 -4.76
CA ALA A 295 9.97 -4.95 -5.99
C ALA A 295 10.28 -3.63 -6.70
N ALA A 296 9.40 -2.65 -6.61
CA ALA A 296 9.51 -1.31 -7.21
C ALA A 296 10.07 -0.26 -6.23
N HIS A 297 9.70 -0.34 -4.96
CA HIS A 297 10.09 0.64 -3.93
C HIS A 297 10.11 0.02 -2.53
N VAL A 298 11.19 0.28 -1.80
CA VAL A 298 11.30 -0.09 -0.38
C VAL A 298 11.31 1.17 0.46
N MET A 299 10.46 1.21 1.47
CA MET A 299 10.28 2.37 2.33
C MET A 299 10.54 2.01 3.79
N SER A 300 11.00 2.99 4.57
CA SER A 300 11.04 2.89 6.02
C SER A 300 9.62 2.62 6.57
N PRO A 301 9.46 1.80 7.63
CA PRO A 301 8.16 1.46 8.20
C PRO A 301 7.45 2.65 8.87
N PHE A 302 8.18 3.75 9.11
CA PHE A 302 7.58 4.94 9.70
C PHE A 302 6.51 5.53 8.80
N GLY A 303 5.28 5.59 9.33
CA GLY A 303 4.10 6.01 8.60
C GLY A 303 3.35 4.89 7.86
N ALA A 304 3.78 3.63 8.04
CA ALA A 304 3.11 2.45 7.48
C ALA A 304 2.87 2.55 5.95
N ARG A 305 3.87 3.01 5.17
CA ARG A 305 3.66 3.35 3.76
C ARG A 305 3.94 2.20 2.79
N GLY A 306 4.80 1.23 3.13
CA GLY A 306 5.27 0.19 2.20
C GLY A 306 4.14 -0.65 1.62
N LEU A 307 3.49 -1.48 2.43
CA LEU A 307 2.39 -2.34 2.00
C LEU A 307 1.21 -1.54 1.44
N ASN A 308 0.86 -0.43 2.09
CA ASN A 308 -0.25 0.43 1.66
C ASN A 308 0.01 1.06 0.28
N SER A 309 1.24 1.47 -0.01
CA SER A 309 1.65 1.91 -1.35
C SER A 309 1.58 0.78 -2.37
N GLY A 310 2.04 -0.43 -1.99
CA GLY A 310 1.97 -1.60 -2.86
C GLY A 310 0.54 -2.03 -3.20
N ALA A 311 -0.40 -1.92 -2.26
CA ALA A 311 -1.82 -2.14 -2.54
C ALA A 311 -2.38 -1.13 -3.55
N ALA A 312 -1.96 0.14 -3.44
CA ALA A 312 -2.32 1.17 -4.41
C ALA A 312 -1.66 0.96 -5.78
N ASP A 313 -0.44 0.39 -5.83
CA ASP A 313 0.19 -0.03 -7.10
C ASP A 313 -0.64 -1.11 -7.77
N ALA A 314 -1.04 -2.13 -7.00
CA ALA A 314 -1.87 -3.24 -7.49
C ALA A 314 -3.21 -2.75 -8.05
N GLU A 315 -3.89 -1.85 -7.34
CA GLU A 315 -5.15 -1.25 -7.79
C GLU A 315 -4.99 -0.45 -9.07
N ASN A 316 -3.97 0.43 -9.13
CA ASN A 316 -3.70 1.29 -10.26
C ASN A 316 -3.33 0.49 -11.54
N LEU A 317 -2.50 -0.55 -11.39
CA LEU A 317 -2.05 -1.37 -12.50
C LEU A 317 -3.16 -2.31 -13.02
N ALA A 318 -3.96 -2.87 -12.12
CA ALA A 318 -4.97 -3.88 -12.47
C ALA A 318 -5.98 -3.36 -13.49
N TRP A 319 -6.59 -2.19 -13.24
CA TRP A 319 -7.57 -1.64 -14.18
C TRP A 319 -6.95 -1.22 -15.51
N LYS A 320 -5.72 -0.66 -15.49
CA LYS A 320 -5.02 -0.25 -16.71
C LYS A 320 -4.70 -1.44 -17.61
N LEU A 321 -4.17 -2.53 -17.04
CA LEU A 321 -3.96 -3.79 -17.77
C LEU A 321 -5.28 -4.35 -18.31
N ALA A 322 -6.34 -4.31 -17.50
CA ALA A 322 -7.65 -4.79 -17.93
C ALA A 322 -8.22 -3.97 -19.09
N TRP A 323 -8.07 -2.64 -19.06
CA TRP A 323 -8.50 -1.77 -20.15
C TRP A 323 -7.77 -2.07 -21.45
N VAL A 324 -6.43 -2.20 -21.40
CA VAL A 324 -5.64 -2.53 -22.58
C VAL A 324 -5.98 -3.92 -23.11
N LEU A 325 -6.13 -4.91 -22.24
CA LEU A 325 -6.33 -6.31 -22.65
C LEU A 325 -7.76 -6.63 -23.08
N ARG A 326 -8.75 -5.94 -22.54
CA ARG A 326 -10.16 -6.30 -22.69
C ARG A 326 -11.03 -5.23 -23.34
N ARG A 327 -10.64 -3.96 -23.24
CA ARG A 327 -11.40 -2.82 -23.75
C ARG A 327 -10.74 -2.15 -24.94
N GLY A 328 -9.57 -2.64 -25.39
CA GLY A 328 -8.85 -2.08 -26.54
C GLY A 328 -8.21 -0.72 -26.29
N ALA A 329 -8.01 -0.33 -25.03
CA ALA A 329 -7.29 0.90 -24.69
C ALA A 329 -5.88 0.89 -25.26
N ALA A 330 -5.35 2.05 -25.61
CA ALA A 330 -4.00 2.19 -26.13
C ALA A 330 -2.96 1.72 -25.11
N GLY A 331 -1.89 1.08 -25.58
CA GLY A 331 -0.79 0.60 -24.74
C GLY A 331 -0.08 1.72 -23.94
N SER A 332 -0.20 2.97 -24.41
CA SER A 332 0.30 4.16 -23.69
C SER A 332 -0.41 4.42 -22.36
N LEU A 333 -1.63 3.90 -22.16
CA LEU A 333 -2.27 3.92 -20.84
C LEU A 333 -1.39 3.28 -19.76
N LEU A 334 -0.62 2.25 -20.10
CA LEU A 334 0.27 1.56 -19.17
C LEU A 334 1.51 2.40 -18.79
N ASP A 335 1.89 3.41 -19.58
CA ASP A 335 2.97 4.34 -19.23
C ASP A 335 2.57 5.24 -18.05
N THR A 336 1.28 5.51 -17.92
CA THR A 336 0.76 6.32 -16.81
C THR A 336 0.91 5.61 -15.46
N TYR A 337 1.06 4.28 -15.43
CA TYR A 337 1.39 3.54 -14.21
C TYR A 337 2.71 4.00 -13.60
N ASP A 338 3.76 4.04 -14.42
CA ASP A 338 5.07 4.51 -13.96
C ASP A 338 5.01 5.97 -13.49
N ILE A 339 4.41 6.85 -14.26
CA ILE A 339 4.29 8.28 -13.94
C ILE A 339 3.59 8.49 -12.59
N GLU A 340 2.45 7.85 -12.39
CA GLU A 340 1.61 8.02 -11.22
C GLU A 340 2.20 7.32 -9.99
N ARG A 341 2.56 6.05 -10.11
CA ARG A 341 2.97 5.25 -8.95
C ARG A 341 4.41 5.53 -8.51
N ARG A 342 5.30 5.75 -9.49
CA ARG A 342 6.66 6.19 -9.16
C ARG A 342 6.67 7.61 -8.57
N GLY A 343 5.82 8.51 -9.09
CA GLY A 343 5.59 9.83 -8.49
C GLY A 343 5.12 9.74 -7.03
N ALA A 344 4.12 8.90 -6.77
CA ALA A 344 3.61 8.62 -5.42
C ALA A 344 4.68 8.02 -4.50
N ALA A 345 5.51 7.10 -5.01
CA ALA A 345 6.61 6.51 -4.25
C ALA A 345 7.68 7.55 -3.89
N LEU A 346 8.01 8.47 -4.79
CA LEU A 346 8.94 9.60 -4.52
C LEU A 346 8.41 10.50 -3.39
N GLU A 347 7.13 10.86 -3.42
CA GLU A 347 6.49 11.65 -2.36
C GLU A 347 6.53 10.91 -1.02
N ASN A 348 6.18 9.62 -1.01
CA ASN A 348 6.23 8.77 0.17
C ASN A 348 7.65 8.63 0.74
N LEU A 349 8.66 8.44 -0.12
CA LEU A 349 10.07 8.38 0.28
C LEU A 349 10.53 9.70 0.89
N ALA A 350 10.16 10.83 0.30
CA ALA A 350 10.50 12.15 0.86
C ALA A 350 9.87 12.37 2.25
N ALA A 351 8.61 11.96 2.43
CA ALA A 351 7.92 12.05 3.72
C ALA A 351 8.54 11.11 4.77
N THR A 352 8.87 9.87 4.40
CA THR A 352 9.53 8.91 5.32
C THR A 352 10.95 9.33 5.64
N ASP A 353 11.69 9.92 4.69
CA ASP A 353 13.04 10.43 4.90
C ASP A 353 13.07 11.61 5.90
N ALA A 354 12.10 12.53 5.79
CA ALA A 354 11.93 13.61 6.76
C ALA A 354 11.65 13.06 8.17
N THR A 355 10.77 12.06 8.26
CA THR A 355 10.48 11.36 9.52
C THR A 355 11.72 10.66 10.08
N MET A 356 12.46 9.92 9.25
CA MET A 356 13.69 9.23 9.66
C MET A 356 14.76 10.19 10.19
N ARG A 357 14.97 11.31 9.52
CA ARG A 357 15.94 12.35 9.98
C ARG A 357 15.58 12.92 11.34
N PHE A 358 14.28 13.03 11.64
CA PHE A 358 13.82 13.45 12.97
C PHE A 358 13.95 12.32 14.00
N MET A 359 13.57 11.11 13.63
CA MET A 359 13.56 9.94 14.50
C MET A 359 14.96 9.50 14.89
N ALA A 360 15.86 9.33 13.92
CA ALA A 360 17.23 8.85 14.09
C ALA A 360 18.27 9.95 13.72
N PRO A 361 18.36 11.05 14.48
CA PRO A 361 19.22 12.17 14.13
C PRO A 361 20.71 11.79 14.27
N HIS A 362 21.46 11.95 13.19
CA HIS A 362 22.91 11.80 13.21
C HIS A 362 23.58 13.07 13.77
N GLY A 363 24.45 12.88 14.76
CA GLY A 363 25.27 13.94 15.37
C GLY A 363 24.58 14.69 16.52
N PRO A 364 25.39 15.38 17.35
CA PRO A 364 24.94 15.99 18.61
C PRO A 364 23.96 17.17 18.39
N TRP A 365 24.18 17.99 17.37
CA TRP A 365 23.36 19.15 17.10
C TRP A 365 21.93 18.79 16.66
N ARG A 366 21.78 17.77 15.81
CA ARG A 366 20.46 17.29 15.38
C ARG A 366 19.70 16.60 16.54
N ARG A 367 20.42 15.88 17.42
CA ARG A 367 19.84 15.34 18.65
C ARG A 367 19.38 16.44 19.60
N ALA A 368 20.18 17.48 19.79
CA ALA A 368 19.80 18.64 20.61
C ALA A 368 18.55 19.33 20.04
N TRP A 369 18.50 19.55 18.72
CA TRP A 369 17.33 20.11 18.06
C TRP A 369 16.07 19.24 18.23
N ARG A 370 16.15 17.93 17.97
CA ARG A 370 15.05 17.01 18.21
C ARG A 370 14.55 17.10 19.66
N ASN A 371 15.47 17.07 20.63
CA ASN A 371 15.11 17.14 22.04
C ASN A 371 14.48 18.48 22.42
N LEU A 372 14.89 19.59 21.79
CA LEU A 372 14.23 20.89 21.93
C LEU A 372 12.80 20.83 21.35
N VAL A 373 12.64 20.32 20.12
CA VAL A 373 11.32 20.16 19.49
C VAL A 373 10.39 19.33 20.39
N LEU A 374 10.84 18.18 20.90
CA LEU A 374 10.06 17.35 21.79
C LEU A 374 9.65 18.06 23.09
N ARG A 375 10.53 18.86 23.69
CA ARG A 375 10.23 19.62 24.91
C ARG A 375 9.23 20.76 24.67
N MET A 376 9.27 21.38 23.49
CA MET A 376 8.44 22.54 23.17
C MET A 376 7.07 22.13 22.54
N ALA A 377 6.96 20.94 21.99
CA ALA A 377 5.76 20.42 21.32
C ALA A 377 4.46 20.49 22.18
N PRO A 378 4.49 20.21 23.49
CA PRO A 378 3.30 20.34 24.32
C PRO A 378 2.73 21.76 24.38
N ARG A 379 3.57 22.77 24.21
CA ARG A 379 3.19 24.19 24.37
C ARG A 379 2.95 24.92 23.06
N TYR A 380 3.59 24.51 21.96
CA TYR A 380 3.56 25.23 20.70
C TYR A 380 3.21 24.30 19.54
N ALA A 381 2.10 24.60 18.87
CA ALA A 381 1.60 23.81 17.73
C ALA A 381 2.59 23.69 16.58
N TRP A 382 3.44 24.71 16.34
CA TRP A 382 4.48 24.65 15.31
C TRP A 382 5.48 23.51 15.56
N PHE A 383 5.94 23.34 16.80
CA PHE A 383 6.83 22.23 17.16
C PHE A 383 6.11 20.87 17.08
N ARG A 384 4.83 20.80 17.44
CA ARG A 384 4.03 19.57 17.32
C ARG A 384 3.93 19.11 15.88
N ARG A 385 3.72 20.02 14.92
CA ARG A 385 3.68 19.72 13.47
C ARG A 385 5.00 19.15 12.92
N GLN A 386 6.13 19.36 13.59
CA GLN A 386 7.41 18.77 13.19
C GLN A 386 7.51 17.27 13.54
N ILE A 387 6.74 16.81 14.54
CA ILE A 387 6.72 15.42 15.00
C ILE A 387 5.67 14.63 14.22
N ASP A 388 4.51 15.24 14.02
CA ASP A 388 3.39 14.65 13.30
C ASP A 388 2.81 15.68 12.31
N SER A 389 3.07 15.43 11.05
CA SER A 389 2.56 16.29 9.97
C SER A 389 1.06 16.09 9.70
N GLY A 390 0.40 15.11 10.34
CA GLY A 390 -0.99 14.72 10.02
C GLY A 390 -1.17 14.02 8.68
N ARG A 391 -0.12 13.91 7.86
CA ARG A 391 -0.16 13.34 6.50
C ARG A 391 0.11 11.85 6.41
N LEU A 392 0.09 11.13 7.52
CA LEU A 392 0.48 9.72 7.56
C LEU A 392 -0.44 8.80 6.77
N ALA A 393 -1.70 9.17 6.56
CA ALA A 393 -2.73 8.36 5.91
C ALA A 393 -3.38 9.03 4.70
N GLU A 394 -2.86 10.18 4.23
CA GLU A 394 -3.42 10.85 3.06
C GLU A 394 -2.96 10.17 1.78
N PRO A 395 -3.87 9.83 0.83
CA PRO A 395 -3.50 9.31 -0.48
C PRO A 395 -2.79 10.38 -1.31
N THR A 396 -1.85 9.95 -2.15
CA THR A 396 -1.13 10.84 -3.07
C THR A 396 -2.07 11.35 -4.15
N THR A 397 -1.90 12.61 -4.55
CA THR A 397 -2.59 13.19 -5.70
C THR A 397 -1.76 12.94 -6.97
N TYR A 398 -2.36 12.33 -8.00
CA TYR A 398 -1.69 12.08 -9.27
C TYR A 398 -1.58 13.35 -10.13
N PRO A 399 -0.59 13.43 -11.02
CA PRO A 399 -0.57 14.48 -12.03
C PRO A 399 -1.85 14.43 -12.87
N ALA A 400 -2.55 15.52 -12.94
CA ALA A 400 -3.77 15.65 -13.74
C ALA A 400 -3.82 17.03 -14.39
N SER A 401 -4.47 17.10 -15.55
CA SER A 401 -4.70 18.35 -16.28
C SER A 401 -6.09 18.88 -15.89
N GLY A 402 -6.17 20.11 -15.43
CA GLY A 402 -7.44 20.77 -15.13
C GLY A 402 -7.27 22.00 -14.24
N PRO A 403 -8.22 22.91 -14.21
CA PRO A 403 -8.18 24.06 -13.34
C PRO A 403 -8.33 23.63 -11.87
N GLU A 404 -7.60 24.29 -10.97
CA GLU A 404 -7.84 24.17 -9.54
C GLU A 404 -8.90 25.21 -9.14
N ASP A 405 -10.09 24.75 -8.79
CA ASP A 405 -11.16 25.60 -8.29
C ASP A 405 -11.19 25.55 -6.75
N PRO A 406 -11.08 26.70 -6.06
CA PRO A 406 -11.13 26.74 -4.61
C PRO A 406 -12.44 26.16 -4.06
N GLY A 407 -12.33 25.20 -3.15
CA GLY A 407 -13.47 24.56 -2.51
C GLY A 407 -14.00 23.30 -3.22
N LEU A 408 -13.49 22.97 -4.40
CA LEU A 408 -13.77 21.71 -5.10
C LEU A 408 -12.65 20.69 -4.93
N PRO A 409 -12.91 19.39 -5.12
CA PRO A 409 -11.87 18.37 -5.13
C PRO A 409 -10.87 18.62 -6.26
N ARG A 410 -9.62 18.24 -6.03
CA ARG A 410 -8.57 18.37 -7.05
C ARG A 410 -8.62 17.24 -8.07
N HIS A 411 -8.39 17.53 -9.33
CA HIS A 411 -8.11 16.52 -10.34
C HIS A 411 -6.89 15.68 -9.89
N GLY A 412 -6.93 14.39 -10.16
CA GLY A 412 -5.88 13.46 -9.71
C GLY A 412 -5.93 13.11 -8.23
N SER A 413 -6.86 13.67 -7.43
CA SER A 413 -7.08 13.22 -6.06
C SER A 413 -8.08 12.07 -6.01
N VAL A 414 -8.06 11.33 -4.90
CA VAL A 414 -9.08 10.32 -4.62
C VAL A 414 -10.44 11.00 -4.44
N ALA A 415 -11.47 10.45 -5.07
CA ALA A 415 -12.84 10.95 -4.96
C ALA A 415 -13.32 10.93 -3.50
N PRO A 416 -13.69 12.07 -2.91
CA PRO A 416 -14.28 12.12 -1.58
C PRO A 416 -15.50 11.21 -1.47
N ASP A 417 -15.56 10.41 -0.41
CA ASP A 417 -16.73 9.55 -0.18
C ASP A 417 -17.93 10.38 0.29
N LEU A 418 -19.13 9.93 -0.07
CA LEU A 418 -20.37 10.54 0.38
C LEU A 418 -21.52 9.52 0.39
N THR A 419 -22.53 9.80 1.17
CA THR A 419 -23.80 9.06 1.12
C THR A 419 -24.62 9.55 -0.07
N LEU A 420 -25.00 8.63 -0.93
CA LEU A 420 -25.83 8.89 -2.12
C LEU A 420 -27.30 9.11 -1.73
N PRO A 421 -28.12 9.75 -2.60
CA PRO A 421 -29.54 9.93 -2.35
C PRO A 421 -30.33 8.63 -2.13
N ASP A 422 -29.83 7.50 -2.62
CA ASP A 422 -30.41 6.16 -2.41
C ASP A 422 -29.99 5.49 -1.09
N GLY A 423 -29.17 6.18 -0.28
CA GLY A 423 -28.64 5.69 0.99
C GLY A 423 -27.36 4.85 0.87
N GLY A 424 -26.90 4.55 -0.34
CA GLY A 424 -25.64 3.85 -0.59
C GLY A 424 -24.42 4.75 -0.45
N ARG A 425 -23.23 4.18 -0.42
CA ARG A 425 -21.95 4.92 -0.45
C ARG A 425 -21.49 5.13 -1.90
N LEU A 426 -20.88 6.28 -2.16
CA LEU A 426 -20.23 6.52 -3.46
C LEU A 426 -19.13 5.50 -3.73
N ARG A 427 -18.28 5.22 -2.74
CA ARG A 427 -17.14 4.29 -2.88
C ARG A 427 -17.56 2.87 -3.27
N ASP A 428 -18.78 2.44 -2.93
CA ASP A 428 -19.31 1.12 -3.29
C ASP A 428 -19.70 1.02 -4.79
N ARG A 429 -19.85 2.16 -5.46
CA ARG A 429 -20.12 2.25 -6.91
C ARG A 429 -18.84 2.23 -7.76
N LEU A 430 -17.68 2.45 -7.13
CA LEU A 430 -16.40 2.52 -7.81
C LEU A 430 -15.75 1.13 -7.94
N GLY A 431 -14.70 1.03 -8.75
CA GLY A 431 -13.82 -0.13 -8.79
C GLY A 431 -13.91 -0.99 -10.04
N ARG A 432 -14.92 -0.82 -10.91
CA ARG A 432 -15.06 -1.62 -12.13
C ARG A 432 -14.86 -0.81 -13.40
N ASP A 433 -15.63 0.22 -13.55
CA ASP A 433 -15.67 1.06 -14.75
C ASP A 433 -15.43 2.53 -14.38
N PHE A 434 -15.21 3.37 -15.38
CA PHE A 434 -15.33 4.80 -15.19
C PHE A 434 -16.78 5.16 -14.94
N ILE A 435 -16.99 6.13 -14.07
CA ILE A 435 -18.33 6.65 -13.79
C ILE A 435 -18.35 8.17 -13.89
N VAL A 436 -19.53 8.71 -14.19
CA VAL A 436 -19.80 10.15 -14.17
C VAL A 436 -20.57 10.47 -12.90
N LEU A 437 -20.03 11.37 -12.07
CA LEU A 437 -20.75 11.92 -10.94
C LEU A 437 -21.38 13.25 -11.35
N ALA A 438 -22.68 13.40 -11.11
CA ALA A 438 -23.38 14.65 -11.43
C ALA A 438 -24.44 14.96 -10.36
N PRO A 439 -24.69 16.26 -10.04
CA PRO A 439 -25.72 16.66 -9.09
C PRO A 439 -27.15 16.43 -9.62
N ARG A 440 -27.33 16.27 -10.93
CA ARG A 440 -28.59 15.97 -11.64
C ARG A 440 -28.33 15.07 -12.83
N PRO A 441 -29.37 14.42 -13.41
CA PRO A 441 -29.21 13.55 -14.58
C PRO A 441 -28.52 14.25 -15.75
N VAL A 442 -27.57 13.57 -16.38
CA VAL A 442 -26.89 13.95 -17.62
C VAL A 442 -26.94 12.77 -18.60
N GLU A 443 -26.96 13.05 -19.91
CA GLU A 443 -26.76 11.98 -20.90
C GLU A 443 -25.28 11.61 -20.94
N ALA A 444 -24.98 10.34 -20.77
CA ALA A 444 -23.63 9.79 -20.86
C ALA A 444 -23.70 8.33 -21.32
N SER A 445 -22.71 7.93 -22.12
CA SER A 445 -22.47 6.51 -22.46
C SER A 445 -21.97 5.68 -21.30
N LEU A 446 -21.48 6.34 -20.23
CA LEU A 446 -21.02 5.74 -18.99
C LEU A 446 -22.13 5.70 -17.93
N LEU A 447 -21.88 4.89 -16.89
CA LEU A 447 -22.73 4.89 -15.71
C LEU A 447 -22.71 6.26 -15.02
N VAL A 448 -23.89 6.91 -14.97
CA VAL A 448 -24.08 8.17 -14.25
C VAL A 448 -24.54 7.88 -12.82
N THR A 449 -23.81 8.42 -11.84
CA THR A 449 -24.20 8.40 -10.44
C THR A 449 -24.66 9.79 -10.01
N ILE A 450 -25.92 9.91 -9.61
CA ILE A 450 -26.48 11.17 -9.12
C ILE A 450 -26.05 11.35 -7.67
N ILE A 451 -25.31 12.45 -7.40
CA ILE A 451 -24.78 12.76 -6.07
C ILE A 451 -25.65 13.78 -5.29
N GLY A 452 -26.63 14.41 -5.96
CA GLY A 452 -27.44 15.49 -5.38
C GLY A 452 -26.68 16.82 -5.26
N PRO A 453 -27.38 17.91 -4.96
CA PRO A 453 -26.78 19.22 -4.74
C PRO A 453 -26.16 19.34 -3.34
N GLY A 454 -25.33 20.38 -3.17
CA GLY A 454 -24.73 20.72 -1.85
C GLY A 454 -23.60 19.78 -1.42
N THR A 455 -23.03 18.99 -2.33
CA THR A 455 -21.91 18.10 -2.03
C THR A 455 -20.56 18.79 -2.27
N ALA A 456 -19.48 18.17 -1.81
CA ALA A 456 -18.11 18.63 -2.05
C ALA A 456 -17.76 18.75 -3.55
N TYR A 457 -18.54 18.14 -4.43
CA TYR A 457 -18.31 18.13 -5.89
C TYR A 457 -18.85 19.35 -6.64
N GLY A 458 -19.60 20.22 -5.96
CA GLY A 458 -20.27 21.40 -6.55
C GLY A 458 -21.59 21.05 -7.25
N ASP A 459 -22.40 22.08 -7.47
CA ASP A 459 -23.77 21.91 -8.00
C ASP A 459 -23.90 22.11 -9.51
N ASP A 460 -22.81 22.52 -10.17
CA ASP A 460 -22.78 22.92 -11.59
C ASP A 460 -21.81 22.09 -12.43
N ARG A 461 -21.22 21.02 -11.84
CA ARG A 461 -20.20 20.19 -12.52
C ARG A 461 -20.58 18.72 -12.59
N ALA A 462 -20.10 18.08 -13.67
CA ALA A 462 -19.99 16.64 -13.79
C ALA A 462 -18.51 16.23 -13.65
N TRP A 463 -18.26 15.13 -12.95
CA TRP A 463 -16.92 14.61 -12.69
C TRP A 463 -16.75 13.22 -13.30
N LEU A 464 -15.63 13.01 -13.98
CA LEU A 464 -15.23 11.70 -14.44
C LEU A 464 -14.35 11.03 -13.38
N VAL A 465 -14.79 9.87 -12.88
CA VAL A 465 -14.05 9.09 -11.86
C VAL A 465 -13.55 7.80 -12.48
N ARG A 466 -12.28 7.51 -12.22
CA ARG A 466 -11.57 6.31 -12.69
C ARG A 466 -11.96 5.07 -11.87
N PRO A 467 -11.71 3.85 -12.41
CA PRO A 467 -11.93 2.61 -11.68
C PRO A 467 -11.17 2.50 -10.34
N ASP A 468 -10.02 3.15 -10.20
CA ASP A 468 -9.24 3.22 -8.95
C ASP A 468 -9.69 4.34 -8.00
N ALA A 469 -10.86 4.93 -8.25
CA ALA A 469 -11.47 5.99 -7.46
C ALA A 469 -10.78 7.36 -7.53
N TYR A 470 -9.94 7.61 -8.51
CA TYR A 470 -9.34 8.93 -8.73
C TYR A 470 -10.17 9.80 -9.66
N LEU A 471 -10.22 11.09 -9.38
CA LEU A 471 -10.89 12.08 -10.22
C LEU A 471 -10.04 12.37 -11.46
N ALA A 472 -10.53 11.96 -12.61
CA ALA A 472 -9.81 12.13 -13.88
C ALA A 472 -9.97 13.54 -14.44
N ASP A 473 -11.22 14.01 -14.50
CA ASP A 473 -11.59 15.29 -15.11
C ASP A 473 -12.91 15.82 -14.54
N SER A 474 -13.22 17.10 -14.79
CA SER A 474 -14.52 17.68 -14.51
C SER A 474 -14.90 18.71 -15.55
N VAL A 475 -16.20 18.90 -15.75
CA VAL A 475 -16.72 19.85 -16.71
C VAL A 475 -18.00 20.53 -16.16
N ALA A 476 -18.21 21.80 -16.51
CA ALA A 476 -19.45 22.48 -16.19
C ALA A 476 -20.65 21.77 -16.87
N LEU A 477 -21.76 21.60 -16.15
CA LEU A 477 -22.95 20.91 -16.68
C LEU A 477 -23.52 21.52 -17.97
N GLY A 478 -23.36 22.85 -18.15
CA GLY A 478 -23.76 23.54 -19.35
C GLY A 478 -22.89 23.23 -20.59
N GLU A 479 -21.67 22.71 -20.34
CA GLU A 479 -20.68 22.34 -21.34
C GLU A 479 -20.57 20.83 -21.54
N TRP A 480 -21.30 20.04 -20.72
CA TRP A 480 -21.29 18.59 -20.80
C TRP A 480 -21.84 18.10 -22.16
N ARG A 481 -21.03 17.31 -22.84
CA ARG A 481 -21.43 16.59 -24.07
C ARG A 481 -20.85 15.19 -24.02
N ASP A 482 -21.68 14.20 -24.30
CA ASP A 482 -21.23 12.80 -24.34
C ASP A 482 -20.18 12.57 -25.45
N SER A 483 -20.28 13.29 -26.56
CA SER A 483 -19.27 13.25 -27.64
C SER A 483 -17.85 13.68 -27.23
N ASP A 484 -17.71 14.45 -26.15
CA ASP A 484 -16.40 14.92 -25.69
C ASP A 484 -15.71 13.87 -24.81
N MET A 485 -16.42 12.79 -24.44
CA MET A 485 -15.87 11.70 -23.63
C MET A 485 -14.67 11.05 -24.30
N ASP A 486 -14.68 10.89 -25.63
CA ASP A 486 -13.56 10.27 -26.37
C ASP A 486 -12.26 11.06 -26.21
N SER A 487 -12.33 12.39 -26.25
CA SER A 487 -11.16 13.26 -26.04
C SER A 487 -10.73 13.29 -24.56
N ARG A 488 -11.69 13.20 -23.62
CA ARG A 488 -11.43 13.17 -22.17
C ARG A 488 -10.87 11.82 -21.72
N TRP A 489 -11.29 10.72 -22.35
CA TRP A 489 -10.67 9.42 -22.19
C TRP A 489 -9.19 9.44 -22.55
N THR A 490 -8.87 10.08 -23.67
CA THR A 490 -7.48 10.18 -24.14
C THR A 490 -6.65 11.01 -23.17
N SER A 491 -7.18 12.10 -22.61
CA SER A 491 -6.50 12.91 -21.61
C SER A 491 -6.35 12.22 -20.26
N ALA A 492 -7.28 11.31 -19.91
CA ALA A 492 -7.22 10.46 -18.72
C ALA A 492 -6.36 9.19 -18.92
N GLY A 493 -5.71 9.05 -20.10
CA GLY A 493 -4.85 7.91 -20.44
C GLY A 493 -5.60 6.73 -21.09
N GLY A 494 -6.86 6.89 -21.47
CA GLY A 494 -7.66 5.85 -22.10
C GLY A 494 -7.90 6.07 -23.60
N SER A 495 -8.32 5.02 -24.33
CA SER A 495 -8.98 5.12 -25.62
C SER A 495 -10.47 4.83 -25.41
N PRO A 496 -11.39 5.43 -26.21
CA PRO A 496 -12.81 5.15 -26.09
C PRO A 496 -13.09 3.65 -26.34
N PRO A 497 -14.07 3.06 -25.65
CA PRO A 497 -14.53 1.72 -25.97
C PRO A 497 -15.08 1.73 -27.40
N SER A 498 -14.62 0.80 -28.22
CA SER A 498 -15.10 0.56 -29.59
C SER A 498 -16.50 -0.03 -29.60
#